data_ef8648d3b919228e1427de1579363331
#
_entry.id   ef8648d3b919228e1427de1579363331
#
_cell.length_a   1.000
_cell.length_b   1.000
_cell.length_c   1.000
_cell.angle_alpha   90.00
_cell.angle_beta   90.00
_cell.angle_gamma   90.00
#
_symmetry.space_group_name_H-M   'P 1'
#
loop_
_entity.id
_entity.type
_entity.pdbx_description
1 polymer ?
#
loop_
_entity_poly.entity_id
_entity_poly.type
_entity_poly.pdbx_seq_one_letter_code
_entity_poly.pdbx_strand_id
1 'polypeptide(L)'
;MKLRLLVMLVLMIGANVATRADGVLAAQNRELLEHIAAVHGYTPQQMDEVRALVLGSGYMGQGNPAITVHADTRAACTARLANAAIDYRNADFENICGAKYMAPLYDPAHENAAQARACIDQFEFPNIPCEYPVVWVKASEAAQVCTALGKRLCDAHEWEGACDGAVQAPDYRFDLAEGMAMGAAVARMRAAHNQAHGRQASWSYGPQFKRGACAQDGRKSASCAGGGYTQCGSNTYPTGDFPTCRSPLGVYDLNGNAAEHMNLPLNAEQMASTGSRVLGVTEMKGSWFIFDTYRAHPDWCRWRAPFWHGGRVMDAHSHANYHLGFRCCKTVGTGGLPAPSP
;
A
#
# COMPACT_ATOMS: atom_id res chain seq x y z
N MET A 1 -4.50 8.54 52.64
CA MET A 1 -5.44 9.35 51.84
C MET A 1 -4.78 10.08 50.65
N LYS A 2 -3.57 10.67 50.80
CA LYS A 2 -2.86 11.36 49.69
C LYS A 2 -2.41 10.49 48.52
N LEU A 3 -2.05 9.22 48.77
CA LEU A 3 -1.58 8.30 47.72
C LEU A 3 -2.70 7.81 46.78
N ARG A 4 -3.92 7.60 47.28
CA ARG A 4 -5.10 7.21 46.48
C ARG A 4 -5.57 8.32 45.54
N LEU A 5 -5.43 9.58 45.96
CA LEU A 5 -5.81 10.74 45.15
C LEU A 5 -4.85 10.95 43.95
N LEU A 6 -3.55 10.66 44.16
CA LEU A 6 -2.53 10.78 43.10
C LEU A 6 -2.71 9.72 42.00
N VAL A 7 -3.05 8.48 42.38
CA VAL A 7 -3.33 7.38 41.42
C VAL A 7 -4.58 7.67 40.61
N MET A 8 -5.65 8.19 41.21
CA MET A 8 -6.86 8.59 40.47
C MET A 8 -6.60 9.76 39.50
N LEU A 9 -5.78 10.72 39.89
CA LEU A 9 -5.47 11.86 39.02
C LEU A 9 -4.63 11.46 37.82
N VAL A 10 -3.66 10.55 37.98
CA VAL A 10 -2.85 10.01 36.87
C VAL A 10 -3.70 9.16 35.92
N LEU A 11 -4.63 8.37 36.42
CA LEU A 11 -5.55 7.59 35.60
C LEU A 11 -6.53 8.48 34.83
N MET A 12 -7.03 9.56 35.42
CA MET A 12 -7.92 10.49 34.71
C MET A 12 -7.20 11.32 33.65
N ILE A 13 -5.93 11.70 33.87
CA ILE A 13 -5.13 12.40 32.85
C ILE A 13 -4.82 11.46 31.69
N GLY A 14 -4.44 10.21 31.95
CA GLY A 14 -4.18 9.21 30.91
C GLY A 14 -5.43 8.90 30.06
N ALA A 15 -6.59 8.73 30.68
CA ALA A 15 -7.85 8.50 29.98
C ALA A 15 -8.28 9.71 29.13
N ASN A 16 -8.12 10.93 29.60
CA ASN A 16 -8.44 12.16 28.85
C ASN A 16 -7.51 12.39 27.66
N VAL A 17 -6.25 11.98 27.74
CA VAL A 17 -5.30 12.11 26.61
C VAL A 17 -5.62 11.07 25.53
N ALA A 18 -5.90 9.83 25.89
CA ALA A 18 -6.26 8.78 24.95
C ALA A 18 -7.57 9.13 24.20
N THR A 19 -8.63 9.47 24.89
CA THR A 19 -9.93 9.84 24.27
C THR A 19 -9.82 11.10 23.39
N ARG A 20 -8.93 12.03 23.70
CA ARG A 20 -8.68 13.21 22.88
C ARG A 20 -7.92 12.87 21.60
N ALA A 21 -6.93 11.98 21.67
CA ALA A 21 -6.18 11.52 20.50
C ALA A 21 -7.08 10.72 19.53
N ASP A 22 -7.93 9.84 20.04
CA ASP A 22 -8.93 9.08 19.27
C ASP A 22 -9.91 10.02 18.56
N GLY A 23 -10.32 11.09 19.21
CA GLY A 23 -11.18 12.13 18.63
C GLY A 23 -10.50 12.90 17.48
N VAL A 24 -9.19 13.17 17.58
CA VAL A 24 -8.44 13.87 16.53
C VAL A 24 -8.24 12.97 15.32
N LEU A 25 -7.84 11.70 15.50
CA LEU A 25 -7.73 10.73 14.40
C LEU A 25 -9.06 10.58 13.66
N ALA A 26 -10.16 10.42 14.40
CA ALA A 26 -11.48 10.29 13.79
C ALA A 26 -11.92 11.57 13.03
N ALA A 27 -11.49 12.76 13.47
CA ALA A 27 -11.75 14.01 12.75
C ALA A 27 -10.95 14.08 11.44
N GLN A 28 -9.65 13.78 11.48
CA GLN A 28 -8.80 13.70 10.27
C GLN A 28 -9.33 12.66 9.28
N ASN A 29 -9.72 11.50 9.76
CA ASN A 29 -10.29 10.46 8.90
C ASN A 29 -11.60 10.87 8.25
N ARG A 30 -12.46 11.65 8.93
CA ARG A 30 -13.67 12.19 8.31
C ARG A 30 -13.35 13.18 7.19
N GLU A 31 -12.42 14.09 7.40
CA GLU A 31 -11.94 15.02 6.37
C GLU A 31 -11.36 14.26 5.16
N LEU A 32 -10.53 13.26 5.41
CA LEU A 32 -9.98 12.39 4.38
C LEU A 32 -11.08 11.68 3.57
N LEU A 33 -12.10 11.13 4.23
CA LEU A 33 -13.20 10.44 3.58
C LEU A 33 -14.05 11.37 2.71
N GLU A 34 -14.25 12.63 3.12
CA GLU A 34 -14.90 13.65 2.29
C GLU A 34 -14.04 13.97 1.06
N HIS A 35 -12.73 14.08 1.22
CA HIS A 35 -11.82 14.31 0.10
C HIS A 35 -11.81 13.11 -0.87
N ILE A 36 -11.78 11.88 -0.40
CA ILE A 36 -11.90 10.66 -1.23
C ILE A 36 -13.20 10.70 -2.06
N ALA A 37 -14.33 10.99 -1.43
CA ALA A 37 -15.62 11.07 -2.12
C ALA A 37 -15.62 12.15 -3.21
N ALA A 38 -15.10 13.33 -2.91
CA ALA A 38 -15.05 14.48 -3.84
C ALA A 38 -14.16 14.19 -5.05
N VAL A 39 -13.00 13.56 -4.85
CA VAL A 39 -12.03 13.29 -5.92
C VAL A 39 -12.48 12.12 -6.80
N HIS A 40 -12.87 11.02 -6.22
CA HIS A 40 -13.13 9.78 -6.97
C HIS A 40 -14.57 9.62 -7.42
N GLY A 41 -15.52 10.29 -6.79
CA GLY A 41 -16.93 10.20 -7.13
C GLY A 41 -17.56 8.84 -6.79
N TYR A 42 -17.09 8.20 -5.73
CA TYR A 42 -17.68 6.96 -5.22
C TYR A 42 -19.12 7.16 -4.77
N THR A 43 -19.92 6.11 -4.86
CA THR A 43 -21.32 6.15 -4.43
C THR A 43 -21.43 6.32 -2.90
N PRO A 44 -22.55 6.88 -2.40
CA PRO A 44 -22.79 6.96 -0.96
C PRO A 44 -22.62 5.62 -0.24
N GLN A 45 -23.12 4.51 -0.81
CA GLN A 45 -22.99 3.18 -0.24
C GLN A 45 -21.50 2.77 -0.10
N GLN A 46 -20.69 2.95 -1.15
CA GLN A 46 -19.26 2.65 -1.11
C GLN A 46 -18.56 3.48 0.00
N MET A 47 -18.89 4.75 0.09
CA MET A 47 -18.31 5.62 1.10
C MET A 47 -18.77 5.29 2.53
N ASP A 48 -19.99 4.80 2.72
CA ASP A 48 -20.48 4.35 4.03
C ASP A 48 -19.75 3.07 4.48
N GLU A 49 -19.50 2.13 3.58
CA GLU A 49 -18.71 0.93 3.85
C GLU A 49 -17.25 1.29 4.21
N VAL A 50 -16.60 2.15 3.43
CA VAL A 50 -15.24 2.61 3.70
C VAL A 50 -15.17 3.39 5.02
N ARG A 51 -16.17 4.24 5.29
CA ARG A 51 -16.27 5.01 6.55
C ARG A 51 -16.36 4.07 7.75
N ALA A 52 -17.17 3.02 7.67
CA ALA A 52 -17.29 2.04 8.74
C ALA A 52 -15.96 1.33 9.03
N LEU A 53 -15.21 0.97 7.99
CA LEU A 53 -13.89 0.34 8.11
C LEU A 53 -12.85 1.29 8.71
N VAL A 54 -12.71 2.50 8.15
CA VAL A 54 -11.68 3.47 8.56
C VAL A 54 -11.92 3.98 9.99
N LEU A 55 -13.15 4.35 10.33
CA LEU A 55 -13.47 4.84 11.68
C LEU A 55 -13.56 3.71 12.71
N GLY A 56 -13.80 2.47 12.28
CA GLY A 56 -13.85 1.30 13.15
C GLY A 56 -12.49 0.69 13.51
N SER A 57 -11.45 1.00 12.75
CA SER A 57 -10.11 0.42 12.93
C SER A 57 -9.40 0.88 14.22
N GLY A 58 -9.61 2.12 14.64
CA GLY A 58 -8.93 2.73 15.78
C GLY A 58 -7.47 3.18 15.53
N TYR A 59 -6.83 2.72 14.46
CA TYR A 59 -5.44 3.05 14.11
C TYR A 59 -5.26 3.48 12.66
N MET A 60 -6.08 2.96 11.75
CA MET A 60 -6.00 3.27 10.32
C MET A 60 -6.18 4.77 10.08
N GLY A 61 -5.26 5.37 9.32
CA GLY A 61 -5.28 6.78 8.98
C GLY A 61 -3.93 7.24 8.46
N GLN A 62 -3.73 8.54 8.41
CA GLN A 62 -2.48 9.14 7.93
C GLN A 62 -1.40 9.24 9.02
N GLY A 63 -1.46 8.34 9.99
CA GLY A 63 -0.58 8.25 11.15
C GLY A 63 -1.24 8.72 12.45
N ASN A 64 -0.56 8.48 13.57
CA ASN A 64 -1.00 8.97 14.87
C ASN A 64 -0.86 10.50 14.94
N PRO A 65 -1.95 11.27 15.03
CA PRO A 65 -1.90 12.73 14.97
C PRO A 65 -1.14 13.39 16.13
N ALA A 66 -0.91 12.65 17.23
CA ALA A 66 -0.18 13.19 18.38
C ALA A 66 1.35 13.25 18.16
N ILE A 67 1.88 12.45 17.22
CA ILE A 67 3.34 12.27 17.04
C ILE A 67 3.79 12.24 15.58
N THR A 68 2.86 12.18 14.62
CA THR A 68 3.21 12.21 13.20
C THR A 68 3.61 13.61 12.79
N VAL A 69 4.80 13.71 12.16
CA VAL A 69 5.30 14.93 11.54
C VAL A 69 5.66 14.57 10.10
N HIS A 70 4.73 14.80 9.18
CA HIS A 70 4.95 14.52 7.77
C HIS A 70 6.19 15.25 7.25
N ALA A 71 6.90 14.59 6.33
CA ALA A 71 8.18 15.09 5.82
C ALA A 71 8.02 16.34 4.94
N ASP A 72 6.86 16.49 4.31
CA ASP A 72 6.47 17.71 3.59
C ASP A 72 4.95 17.94 3.70
N THR A 73 4.47 19.10 3.23
CA THR A 73 3.07 19.49 3.33
C THR A 73 2.32 19.25 2.01
N ARG A 74 1.01 18.96 2.08
CA ARG A 74 0.13 18.86 0.91
C ARG A 74 0.20 20.11 0.04
N ALA A 75 0.22 21.30 0.67
CA ALA A 75 0.28 22.58 -0.03
C ALA A 75 1.60 22.76 -0.78
N ALA A 76 2.74 22.37 -0.20
CA ALA A 76 4.05 22.44 -0.86
C ALA A 76 4.12 21.46 -2.05
N CYS A 77 3.63 20.24 -1.89
CA CYS A 77 3.49 19.28 -2.97
C CYS A 77 2.65 19.85 -4.12
N THR A 78 1.43 20.34 -3.84
CA THR A 78 0.54 20.93 -4.85
C THR A 78 1.21 22.10 -5.59
N ALA A 79 1.91 22.97 -4.87
CA ALA A 79 2.61 24.09 -5.47
C ALA A 79 3.76 23.63 -6.39
N ARG A 80 4.53 22.60 -5.99
CA ARG A 80 5.59 22.01 -6.84
C ARG A 80 5.03 21.43 -8.14
N LEU A 81 3.96 20.64 -8.05
CA LEU A 81 3.32 20.05 -9.23
C LEU A 81 2.79 21.15 -10.18
N ALA A 82 2.13 22.17 -9.64
CA ALA A 82 1.63 23.29 -10.43
C ALA A 82 2.78 24.07 -11.12
N ASN A 83 3.87 24.35 -10.40
CA ASN A 83 5.04 25.05 -10.95
C ASN A 83 5.76 24.23 -12.02
N ALA A 84 5.74 22.90 -11.92
CA ALA A 84 6.31 21.99 -12.89
C ALA A 84 5.34 21.63 -14.03
N ALA A 85 4.11 22.15 -14.02
CA ALA A 85 3.04 21.81 -14.95
C ALA A 85 2.76 20.28 -15.01
N ILE A 86 2.85 19.61 -13.87
CA ILE A 86 2.60 18.17 -13.77
C ILE A 86 1.11 17.95 -13.43
N ASP A 87 0.42 17.26 -14.33
CA ASP A 87 -0.91 16.68 -14.11
C ASP A 87 -0.78 15.15 -14.16
N TYR A 88 -1.18 14.49 -13.11
CA TYR A 88 -1.17 13.03 -13.02
C TYR A 88 -2.41 12.38 -13.66
N ARG A 89 -3.40 13.16 -14.05
CA ARG A 89 -4.56 12.63 -14.75
C ARG A 89 -4.19 12.15 -16.14
N ASN A 90 -4.71 11.00 -16.50
CA ASN A 90 -4.58 10.43 -17.83
C ASN A 90 -5.96 9.95 -18.30
N ALA A 91 -6.55 10.67 -19.26
CA ALA A 91 -7.89 10.39 -19.76
C ALA A 91 -7.99 8.98 -20.39
N ASP A 92 -6.96 8.52 -21.08
CA ASP A 92 -6.95 7.17 -21.67
C ASP A 92 -6.95 6.10 -20.58
N PHE A 93 -6.17 6.30 -19.52
CA PHE A 93 -6.16 5.40 -18.38
C PHE A 93 -7.51 5.40 -17.64
N GLU A 94 -8.10 6.59 -17.44
CA GLU A 94 -9.44 6.70 -16.83
C GLU A 94 -10.49 5.95 -17.66
N ASN A 95 -10.42 6.04 -18.99
CA ASN A 95 -11.32 5.32 -19.90
C ASN A 95 -11.12 3.80 -19.81
N ILE A 96 -9.89 3.33 -19.80
CA ILE A 96 -9.55 1.89 -19.73
C ILE A 96 -9.94 1.33 -18.36
N CYS A 97 -9.55 2.01 -17.29
CA CYS A 97 -9.72 1.53 -15.92
C CYS A 97 -11.12 1.83 -15.34
N GLY A 98 -11.86 2.77 -15.93
CA GLY A 98 -13.15 3.22 -15.43
C GLY A 98 -13.05 3.81 -14.02
N ALA A 99 -11.93 4.47 -13.69
CA ALA A 99 -11.68 5.14 -12.42
C ALA A 99 -10.50 6.11 -12.56
N LYS A 100 -10.52 7.21 -11.79
CA LYS A 100 -9.44 8.20 -11.74
C LYS A 100 -8.20 7.61 -11.08
N TYR A 101 -7.03 8.08 -11.51
CA TYR A 101 -5.73 7.75 -10.94
C TYR A 101 -5.46 6.23 -10.87
N MET A 102 -5.88 5.48 -11.87
CA MET A 102 -5.49 4.09 -12.06
C MET A 102 -4.68 3.95 -13.34
N ALA A 103 -3.69 3.06 -13.34
CA ALA A 103 -2.88 2.73 -14.50
C ALA A 103 -3.22 1.31 -14.99
N PRO A 104 -3.37 1.12 -16.32
CA PRO A 104 -3.58 -0.20 -16.90
C PRO A 104 -2.32 -1.08 -16.73
N LEU A 105 -2.54 -2.34 -16.42
CA LEU A 105 -1.52 -3.37 -16.24
C LEU A 105 -1.43 -4.23 -17.49
N TYR A 106 -0.30 -4.17 -18.19
CA TYR A 106 -0.04 -4.92 -19.43
C TYR A 106 1.45 -5.17 -19.62
N ASP A 107 1.81 -6.00 -20.58
CA ASP A 107 3.20 -6.17 -21.03
C ASP A 107 3.42 -5.37 -22.33
N PRO A 108 4.14 -4.23 -22.29
CA PRO A 108 4.36 -3.38 -23.47
C PRO A 108 5.09 -4.07 -24.63
N ALA A 109 5.77 -5.19 -24.38
CA ALA A 109 6.44 -5.95 -25.44
C ALA A 109 5.44 -6.75 -26.31
N HIS A 110 4.25 -7.04 -25.80
CA HIS A 110 3.26 -7.92 -26.43
C HIS A 110 1.86 -7.32 -26.53
N GLU A 111 1.56 -6.28 -25.75
CA GLU A 111 0.22 -5.71 -25.57
C GLU A 111 0.29 -4.17 -25.60
N ASN A 112 -0.86 -3.54 -25.79
CA ASN A 112 -1.04 -2.11 -25.54
C ASN A 112 -1.98 -1.89 -24.34
N ALA A 113 -2.03 -0.68 -23.83
CA ALA A 113 -2.81 -0.33 -22.64
C ALA A 113 -4.31 -0.71 -22.73
N ALA A 114 -4.92 -0.64 -23.92
CA ALA A 114 -6.33 -0.98 -24.13
C ALA A 114 -6.60 -2.49 -24.00
N GLN A 115 -5.59 -3.32 -24.04
CA GLN A 115 -5.67 -4.78 -23.85
C GLN A 115 -5.47 -5.19 -22.39
N ALA A 116 -5.20 -4.23 -21.49
CA ALA A 116 -5.04 -4.50 -20.08
C ALA A 116 -6.28 -5.20 -19.51
N ARG A 117 -6.03 -6.20 -18.66
CA ARG A 117 -7.09 -6.97 -17.98
C ARG A 117 -7.26 -6.56 -16.52
N ALA A 118 -6.33 -5.76 -16.02
CA ALA A 118 -6.38 -5.19 -14.71
C ALA A 118 -5.78 -3.78 -14.73
N CYS A 119 -6.16 -2.98 -13.75
CA CYS A 119 -5.56 -1.70 -13.45
C CYS A 119 -5.11 -1.68 -11.98
N ILE A 120 -4.13 -0.83 -11.68
CA ILE A 120 -3.62 -0.60 -10.33
C ILE A 120 -3.75 0.89 -9.99
N ASP A 121 -3.98 1.22 -8.73
CA ASP A 121 -3.94 2.62 -8.25
C ASP A 121 -2.55 3.22 -8.55
N GLN A 122 -2.54 4.44 -9.11
CA GLN A 122 -1.27 5.11 -9.44
C GLN A 122 -0.48 5.50 -8.20
N PHE A 123 -1.17 5.73 -7.09
CA PHE A 123 -0.58 6.09 -5.80
C PHE A 123 -1.03 5.12 -4.72
N GLU A 124 -0.36 5.17 -3.56
CA GLU A 124 -0.84 4.53 -2.34
C GLU A 124 -2.24 5.05 -1.97
N PHE A 125 -3.05 4.21 -1.32
CA PHE A 125 -4.36 4.67 -0.84
C PHE A 125 -4.22 5.90 0.08
N PRO A 126 -4.96 6.98 -0.14
CA PRO A 126 -6.25 7.10 -0.81
C PRO A 126 -6.21 7.29 -2.33
N ASN A 127 -5.06 7.16 -2.97
CA ASN A 127 -4.89 7.30 -4.41
C ASN A 127 -5.24 8.70 -4.92
N ILE A 128 -4.79 9.72 -4.21
CA ILE A 128 -5.01 11.14 -4.52
C ILE A 128 -3.65 11.85 -4.51
N PRO A 129 -3.24 12.48 -5.62
CA PRO A 129 -1.98 13.24 -5.64
C PRO A 129 -1.90 14.29 -4.55
N CYS A 130 -0.75 14.44 -3.94
CA CYS A 130 -0.48 15.33 -2.81
C CYS A 130 -1.29 15.06 -1.53
N GLU A 131 -1.96 13.92 -1.44
CA GLU A 131 -2.54 13.46 -0.18
C GLU A 131 -1.56 12.53 0.55
N TYR A 132 -1.62 12.43 1.87
CA TYR A 132 -0.77 11.48 2.58
C TYR A 132 -1.31 10.06 2.46
N PRO A 133 -0.43 9.04 2.34
CA PRO A 133 -0.88 7.65 2.33
C PRO A 133 -1.54 7.26 3.65
N VAL A 134 -2.54 6.40 3.57
CA VAL A 134 -3.14 5.76 4.73
C VAL A 134 -2.25 4.59 5.14
N VAL A 135 -1.87 4.56 6.40
CA VAL A 135 -1.01 3.56 7.03
C VAL A 135 -1.65 3.02 8.31
N TRP A 136 -0.94 2.22 9.09
CA TRP A 136 -1.51 1.48 10.22
C TRP A 136 -2.64 0.56 9.81
N VAL A 137 -2.59 0.04 8.60
CA VAL A 137 -3.61 -0.81 7.98
C VAL A 137 -3.23 -2.27 8.14
N LYS A 138 -4.16 -3.10 8.54
CA LYS A 138 -4.03 -4.56 8.43
C LYS A 138 -4.29 -5.00 7.00
N ALA A 139 -3.70 -6.11 6.57
CA ALA A 139 -3.97 -6.65 5.23
C ALA A 139 -5.46 -6.95 5.00
N SER A 140 -6.16 -7.42 6.05
CA SER A 140 -7.61 -7.65 6.00
C SER A 140 -8.42 -6.37 5.81
N GLU A 141 -8.02 -5.29 6.46
CA GLU A 141 -8.65 -3.97 6.30
C GLU A 141 -8.40 -3.42 4.90
N ALA A 142 -7.15 -3.53 4.40
CA ALA A 142 -6.80 -3.15 3.02
C ALA A 142 -7.67 -3.88 1.99
N ALA A 143 -7.80 -5.21 2.12
CA ALA A 143 -8.64 -6.01 1.23
C ALA A 143 -10.13 -5.60 1.28
N GLN A 144 -10.66 -5.31 2.48
CA GLN A 144 -12.04 -4.88 2.67
C GLN A 144 -12.28 -3.47 2.10
N VAL A 145 -11.37 -2.51 2.32
CA VAL A 145 -11.47 -1.16 1.75
C VAL A 145 -11.44 -1.22 0.23
N CYS A 146 -10.51 -1.96 -0.38
CA CYS A 146 -10.48 -2.13 -1.83
C CYS A 146 -11.80 -2.72 -2.34
N THR A 147 -12.36 -3.74 -1.65
CA THR A 147 -13.62 -4.38 -2.03
C THR A 147 -14.80 -3.40 -1.95
N ALA A 148 -14.90 -2.61 -0.88
CA ALA A 148 -15.95 -1.59 -0.71
C ALA A 148 -15.93 -0.55 -1.85
N LEU A 149 -14.73 -0.25 -2.39
CA LEU A 149 -14.55 0.66 -3.52
C LEU A 149 -14.77 0.01 -4.90
N GLY A 150 -15.24 -1.24 -4.96
CA GLY A 150 -15.40 -1.99 -6.22
C GLY A 150 -14.07 -2.38 -6.87
N LYS A 151 -13.03 -2.46 -6.07
CA LYS A 151 -11.67 -2.89 -6.41
C LYS A 151 -11.32 -4.18 -5.66
N ARG A 152 -10.07 -4.57 -5.63
CA ARG A 152 -9.54 -5.70 -4.86
C ARG A 152 -8.11 -5.42 -4.40
N LEU A 153 -7.63 -6.14 -3.42
CA LEU A 153 -6.19 -6.13 -3.13
C LEU A 153 -5.44 -6.70 -4.34
N CYS A 154 -4.30 -6.10 -4.68
CA CYS A 154 -3.46 -6.59 -5.77
C CYS A 154 -2.80 -7.92 -5.39
N ASP A 155 -2.61 -8.82 -6.35
CA ASP A 155 -1.67 -9.91 -6.22
C ASP A 155 -0.22 -9.40 -6.34
N ALA A 156 0.73 -10.05 -5.69
CA ALA A 156 2.12 -9.60 -5.67
C ALA A 156 2.71 -9.40 -7.08
N HIS A 157 2.42 -10.29 -8.04
CA HIS A 157 2.93 -10.17 -9.42
C HIS A 157 2.39 -8.95 -10.17
N GLU A 158 1.17 -8.48 -9.85
CA GLU A 158 0.59 -7.28 -10.45
C GLU A 158 1.35 -6.03 -10.00
N TRP A 159 1.65 -5.93 -8.70
CA TRP A 159 2.47 -4.88 -8.15
C TRP A 159 3.90 -4.93 -8.71
N GLU A 160 4.49 -6.13 -8.78
CA GLU A 160 5.82 -6.37 -9.34
C GLU A 160 5.90 -5.90 -10.80
N GLY A 161 4.91 -6.26 -11.61
CA GLY A 161 4.81 -5.83 -13.01
C GLY A 161 4.55 -4.33 -13.15
N ALA A 162 3.71 -3.75 -12.29
CA ALA A 162 3.49 -2.31 -12.23
C ALA A 162 4.79 -1.54 -11.95
N CYS A 163 5.61 -2.05 -11.05
CA CYS A 163 6.90 -1.47 -10.68
C CYS A 163 7.95 -1.62 -11.78
N ASP A 164 8.09 -2.81 -12.33
CA ASP A 164 9.10 -3.17 -13.33
C ASP A 164 8.75 -2.66 -14.74
N GLY A 165 7.50 -2.29 -14.98
CA GLY A 165 7.01 -1.75 -16.24
C GLY A 165 6.46 -2.78 -17.22
N ALA A 166 6.33 -4.05 -16.83
CA ALA A 166 5.72 -5.11 -17.62
C ALA A 166 5.09 -6.18 -16.72
N VAL A 167 3.80 -6.45 -16.92
CA VAL A 167 3.12 -7.52 -16.18
C VAL A 167 3.38 -8.85 -16.87
N GLN A 168 4.14 -9.68 -16.21
CA GLN A 168 4.45 -11.04 -16.67
C GLN A 168 3.43 -12.05 -16.11
N ALA A 169 3.42 -13.25 -16.71
CA ALA A 169 2.64 -14.36 -16.16
C ALA A 169 3.05 -14.64 -14.69
N PRO A 170 2.10 -14.97 -13.81
CA PRO A 170 2.40 -15.28 -12.42
C PRO A 170 3.36 -16.47 -12.28
N ASP A 171 4.40 -16.30 -11.49
CA ASP A 171 5.46 -17.30 -11.25
C ASP A 171 5.46 -17.83 -9.81
N TYR A 172 4.29 -18.03 -9.22
CA TYR A 172 4.17 -18.31 -7.79
C TYR A 172 4.74 -19.68 -7.36
N ARG A 173 5.06 -20.58 -8.26
CA ARG A 173 5.63 -21.90 -7.94
C ARG A 173 4.80 -22.64 -6.89
N PHE A 174 3.52 -22.80 -7.15
CA PHE A 174 2.59 -23.52 -6.27
C PHE A 174 3.03 -24.96 -5.97
N ASP A 175 3.76 -25.57 -6.89
CA ASP A 175 4.42 -26.87 -6.71
C ASP A 175 5.32 -26.93 -5.47
N LEU A 176 5.95 -25.81 -5.11
CA LEU A 176 6.83 -25.72 -3.94
C LEU A 176 6.06 -25.56 -2.61
N ALA A 177 4.77 -25.29 -2.66
CA ALA A 177 3.91 -25.09 -1.49
C ALA A 177 3.14 -26.37 -1.09
N GLU A 178 3.04 -27.34 -1.99
CA GLU A 178 2.21 -28.53 -1.82
C GLU A 178 2.65 -29.36 -0.60
N GLY A 179 1.69 -29.69 0.26
CA GLY A 179 1.91 -30.51 1.44
C GLY A 179 2.72 -29.87 2.56
N MET A 180 3.08 -28.57 2.44
CA MET A 180 3.91 -27.88 3.43
C MET A 180 3.08 -27.03 4.40
N ALA A 181 3.60 -26.83 5.61
CA ALA A 181 3.11 -25.81 6.52
C ALA A 181 3.28 -24.42 5.88
N MET A 182 2.29 -23.53 6.05
CA MET A 182 2.18 -22.21 5.41
C MET A 182 3.50 -21.41 5.44
N GLY A 183 4.13 -21.27 6.60
CA GLY A 183 5.37 -20.49 6.71
C GLY A 183 6.54 -21.05 5.90
N ALA A 184 6.68 -22.38 5.87
CA ALA A 184 7.71 -23.07 5.09
C ALA A 184 7.42 -22.97 3.58
N ALA A 185 6.17 -23.14 3.16
CA ALA A 185 5.74 -22.96 1.79
C ALA A 185 6.08 -21.55 1.29
N VAL A 186 5.67 -20.52 2.02
CA VAL A 186 5.97 -19.12 1.71
C VAL A 186 7.46 -18.85 1.62
N ALA A 187 8.24 -19.31 2.58
CA ALA A 187 9.70 -19.12 2.59
C ALA A 187 10.33 -19.73 1.33
N ARG A 188 9.90 -20.93 0.95
CA ARG A 188 10.43 -21.64 -0.21
C ARG A 188 10.04 -21.00 -1.55
N MET A 189 8.77 -20.60 -1.69
CA MET A 189 8.29 -19.89 -2.87
C MET A 189 9.02 -18.55 -3.06
N ARG A 190 9.18 -17.77 -1.99
CA ARG A 190 9.89 -16.49 -2.03
C ARG A 190 11.37 -16.66 -2.37
N ALA A 191 12.05 -17.65 -1.79
CA ALA A 191 13.45 -17.93 -2.08
C ALA A 191 13.65 -18.27 -3.56
N ALA A 192 12.81 -19.15 -4.13
CA ALA A 192 12.87 -19.51 -5.54
C ALA A 192 12.63 -18.29 -6.46
N HIS A 193 11.62 -17.48 -6.17
CA HIS A 193 11.33 -16.26 -6.91
C HIS A 193 12.49 -15.25 -6.84
N ASN A 194 12.98 -14.93 -5.64
CA ASN A 194 14.09 -13.98 -5.46
C ASN A 194 15.37 -14.46 -6.13
N GLN A 195 15.64 -15.77 -6.16
CA GLN A 195 16.76 -16.34 -6.90
C GLN A 195 16.61 -16.16 -8.41
N ALA A 196 15.40 -16.37 -8.94
CA ALA A 196 15.12 -16.25 -10.38
C ALA A 196 15.29 -14.80 -10.87
N HIS A 197 14.82 -13.81 -10.10
CA HIS A 197 14.77 -12.41 -10.49
C HIS A 197 15.92 -11.55 -9.99
N GLY A 198 16.71 -12.01 -9.03
CA GLY A 198 17.74 -11.19 -8.36
C GLY A 198 18.86 -10.66 -9.24
N ARG A 199 19.10 -11.26 -10.43
CA ARG A 199 20.08 -10.78 -11.40
C ARG A 199 19.55 -9.65 -12.30
N GLN A 200 18.26 -9.42 -12.31
CA GLN A 200 17.56 -8.41 -13.10
C GLN A 200 16.87 -7.40 -12.19
N ALA A 201 17.49 -7.10 -11.06
CA ALA A 201 16.94 -6.14 -10.10
C ALA A 201 16.72 -4.78 -10.76
N SER A 202 15.52 -4.24 -10.62
CA SER A 202 15.09 -2.93 -11.13
C SER A 202 14.27 -2.22 -10.07
N TRP A 203 14.17 -0.91 -10.18
CA TRP A 203 13.31 -0.04 -9.40
C TRP A 203 12.30 0.62 -10.32
N SER A 204 11.24 1.21 -9.79
CA SER A 204 10.22 1.88 -10.61
C SER A 204 10.79 2.93 -11.57
N TYR A 205 11.92 3.52 -11.22
CA TYR A 205 12.64 4.54 -11.99
C TYR A 205 13.83 3.99 -12.83
N GLY A 206 14.00 2.68 -12.93
CA GLY A 206 14.99 2.05 -13.80
C GLY A 206 15.89 1.00 -13.14
N PRO A 207 16.92 0.53 -13.88
CA PRO A 207 17.70 -0.66 -13.49
C PRO A 207 18.76 -0.39 -12.40
N GLN A 208 18.94 0.85 -11.97
CA GLN A 208 19.95 1.23 -10.98
C GLN A 208 19.31 2.00 -9.84
N PHE A 209 19.65 1.63 -8.61
CA PHE A 209 19.24 2.38 -7.44
C PHE A 209 19.72 3.84 -7.52
N LYS A 210 18.80 4.78 -7.28
CA LYS A 210 19.08 6.22 -7.24
C LYS A 210 18.55 6.78 -5.93
N ARG A 211 19.44 7.18 -5.04
CA ARG A 211 19.06 7.89 -3.82
C ARG A 211 18.32 9.19 -4.16
N GLY A 212 17.25 9.48 -3.45
CA GLY A 212 16.44 10.69 -3.66
C GLY A 212 15.54 10.66 -4.90
N ALA A 213 15.49 9.55 -5.65
CA ALA A 213 14.50 9.39 -6.71
C ALA A 213 13.08 9.24 -6.18
N CYS A 214 12.94 8.65 -4.98
CA CYS A 214 11.70 8.37 -4.28
C CYS A 214 11.76 8.87 -2.84
N ALA A 215 10.64 8.89 -2.15
CA ALA A 215 10.46 9.31 -0.76
C ALA A 215 11.08 8.32 0.23
N GLN A 216 12.39 8.31 0.40
CA GLN A 216 13.13 7.32 1.20
C GLN A 216 14.05 7.92 2.28
N ASP A 217 14.23 9.24 2.32
CA ASP A 217 15.16 9.92 3.23
C ASP A 217 14.50 10.66 4.40
N GLY A 218 13.23 10.36 4.66
CA GLY A 218 12.47 10.90 5.77
C GLY A 218 13.04 10.55 7.13
N ARG A 219 12.47 11.12 8.17
CA ARG A 219 12.94 10.95 9.56
C ARG A 219 12.03 10.01 10.34
N LYS A 220 12.63 9.10 11.07
CA LYS A 220 11.95 8.32 12.10
C LYS A 220 11.70 9.19 13.34
N SER A 221 10.54 9.05 13.96
CA SER A 221 10.27 9.69 15.25
C SER A 221 11.28 9.21 16.30
N ALA A 222 11.83 10.12 17.11
CA ALA A 222 12.84 9.79 18.11
C ALA A 222 12.33 8.78 19.14
N SER A 223 11.03 8.79 19.45
CA SER A 223 10.36 7.84 20.34
C SER A 223 10.14 6.45 19.76
N CYS A 224 10.34 6.27 18.44
CA CYS A 224 10.01 5.02 17.74
C CYS A 224 11.10 3.97 17.93
N ALA A 225 11.07 3.27 19.05
CA ALA A 225 12.00 2.18 19.36
C ALA A 225 11.44 0.80 19.04
N GLY A 226 10.15 0.56 19.23
CA GLY A 226 9.52 -0.76 19.14
C GLY A 226 8.36 -0.89 18.15
N GLY A 227 8.10 0.12 17.32
CA GLY A 227 7.04 0.05 16.30
C GLY A 227 5.62 0.31 16.81
N GLY A 228 5.43 0.69 18.08
CA GLY A 228 4.11 0.92 18.68
C GLY A 228 3.43 2.20 18.19
N TYR A 229 2.09 2.19 18.11
CA TYR A 229 1.28 3.31 17.61
C TYR A 229 1.50 4.62 18.37
N THR A 230 1.68 4.55 19.69
CA THR A 230 1.92 5.72 20.55
C THR A 230 3.35 6.24 20.51
N GLN A 231 4.26 5.55 19.79
CA GLN A 231 5.69 5.87 19.77
C GLN A 231 6.19 6.23 18.39
N CYS A 232 5.55 5.70 17.33
CA CYS A 232 6.02 5.82 15.96
C CYS A 232 5.09 6.69 15.13
N GLY A 233 5.52 7.89 14.79
CA GLY A 233 4.86 8.74 13.80
C GLY A 233 5.05 8.21 12.38
N SER A 234 4.03 8.38 11.56
CA SER A 234 4.04 8.05 10.13
C SER A 234 4.47 9.28 9.33
N ASN A 235 5.77 9.58 9.37
CA ASN A 235 6.33 10.81 8.80
C ASN A 235 6.52 10.69 7.28
N THR A 236 5.48 10.23 6.60
CA THR A 236 5.41 10.07 5.15
C THR A 236 5.44 11.41 4.42
N TYR A 237 5.71 11.36 3.13
CA TYR A 237 5.52 12.46 2.20
C TYR A 237 4.09 12.42 1.60
N PRO A 238 3.59 13.52 1.03
CA PRO A 238 2.43 13.47 0.16
C PRO A 238 2.69 12.54 -1.04
N THR A 239 1.69 11.77 -1.47
CA THR A 239 1.82 10.88 -2.63
C THR A 239 2.08 11.69 -3.90
N GLY A 240 2.93 11.19 -4.80
CA GLY A 240 3.32 11.86 -6.03
C GLY A 240 4.25 13.06 -5.84
N ASP A 241 4.74 13.32 -4.63
CA ASP A 241 5.66 14.41 -4.36
C ASP A 241 7.04 14.24 -5.02
N PHE A 242 7.34 13.01 -5.44
CA PHE A 242 8.54 12.63 -6.19
C PHE A 242 8.17 12.19 -7.62
N PRO A 243 7.99 13.10 -8.59
CA PRO A 243 7.56 12.74 -9.94
C PRO A 243 8.50 11.80 -10.69
N THR A 244 9.75 11.72 -10.25
CA THR A 244 10.76 10.79 -10.78
C THR A 244 10.61 9.37 -10.24
N CYS A 245 9.90 9.19 -9.14
CA CYS A 245 9.55 7.89 -8.57
C CYS A 245 8.37 7.27 -9.35
N ARG A 246 8.60 7.00 -10.62
CA ARG A 246 7.57 6.60 -11.58
C ARG A 246 7.99 5.37 -12.36
N SER A 247 7.10 4.39 -12.44
CA SER A 247 7.28 3.23 -13.31
C SER A 247 6.94 3.55 -14.78
N PRO A 248 7.42 2.73 -15.73
CA PRO A 248 7.05 2.87 -17.14
C PRO A 248 5.53 2.78 -17.40
N LEU A 249 4.78 2.08 -16.56
CA LEU A 249 3.31 2.02 -16.65
C LEU A 249 2.60 3.21 -15.99
N GLY A 250 3.34 4.19 -15.46
CA GLY A 250 2.77 5.41 -14.88
C GLY A 250 2.24 5.23 -13.46
N VAL A 251 2.83 4.34 -12.69
CA VAL A 251 2.53 4.14 -11.27
C VAL A 251 3.63 4.79 -10.44
N TYR A 252 3.27 5.46 -9.36
CA TYR A 252 4.16 6.28 -8.54
C TYR A 252 4.35 5.68 -7.15
N ASP A 253 5.41 6.11 -6.45
CA ASP A 253 5.72 5.81 -5.04
C ASP A 253 5.82 4.30 -4.72
N LEU A 254 6.11 3.46 -5.73
CA LEU A 254 6.31 2.02 -5.54
C LEU A 254 7.57 1.69 -4.75
N ASN A 255 8.52 2.62 -4.68
CA ASN A 255 9.71 2.55 -3.84
C ASN A 255 9.71 3.73 -2.88
N GLY A 256 9.69 3.49 -1.58
CA GLY A 256 9.65 4.54 -0.55
C GLY A 256 8.25 4.88 -0.08
N ASN A 257 8.09 5.96 0.62
CA ASN A 257 6.90 6.52 1.23
C ASN A 257 6.17 5.53 2.17
N ALA A 258 5.27 4.69 1.70
CA ALA A 258 4.70 3.61 2.48
C ALA A 258 4.98 2.24 1.84
N ALA A 259 5.40 1.27 2.63
CA ALA A 259 5.38 -0.13 2.21
C ALA A 259 3.92 -0.60 2.08
N GLU A 260 3.66 -1.58 1.23
CA GLU A 260 2.30 -1.90 0.82
C GLU A 260 1.94 -3.36 1.01
N HIS A 261 0.76 -3.60 1.58
CA HIS A 261 0.15 -4.93 1.62
C HIS A 261 -0.28 -5.39 0.24
N MET A 262 0.11 -6.63 -0.12
CA MET A 262 -0.36 -7.36 -1.31
C MET A 262 -0.81 -8.76 -0.93
N ASN A 263 -1.58 -9.40 -1.79
CA ASN A 263 -1.91 -10.80 -1.70
C ASN A 263 -0.78 -11.64 -2.32
N LEU A 264 -0.25 -12.62 -1.56
CA LEU A 264 0.61 -13.68 -2.09
C LEU A 264 -0.21 -14.99 -2.09
N PRO A 265 -0.71 -15.45 -3.23
CA PRO A 265 -1.44 -16.71 -3.32
C PRO A 265 -0.52 -17.91 -3.07
N LEU A 266 -1.04 -18.93 -2.40
CA LEU A 266 -0.36 -20.21 -2.17
C LEU A 266 -0.87 -21.31 -3.12
N ASN A 267 -1.94 -21.05 -3.84
CA ASN A 267 -2.51 -21.88 -4.90
C ASN A 267 -3.31 -21.00 -5.87
N ALA A 268 -3.73 -21.56 -6.99
CA ALA A 268 -4.47 -20.83 -8.04
C ALA A 268 -5.82 -20.27 -7.57
N GLU A 269 -6.49 -20.92 -6.61
CA GLU A 269 -7.76 -20.47 -6.06
C GLU A 269 -7.66 -19.19 -5.24
N GLN A 270 -6.45 -18.80 -4.84
CA GLN A 270 -6.19 -17.61 -4.04
C GLN A 270 -5.74 -16.39 -4.86
N MET A 271 -5.75 -16.50 -6.18
CA MET A 271 -5.37 -15.41 -7.08
C MET A 271 -6.52 -14.40 -7.23
N ALA A 272 -6.39 -13.23 -6.62
CA ALA A 272 -7.35 -12.14 -6.75
C ALA A 272 -7.45 -11.61 -8.19
N SER A 273 -6.37 -11.66 -8.95
CA SER A 273 -6.30 -11.26 -10.37
C SER A 273 -7.20 -12.12 -11.28
N THR A 274 -7.53 -13.34 -10.88
CA THR A 274 -8.48 -14.20 -11.59
C THR A 274 -9.93 -14.06 -11.11
N GLY A 275 -10.20 -13.10 -10.20
CA GLY A 275 -11.53 -12.85 -9.65
C GLY A 275 -11.83 -13.60 -8.36
N SER A 276 -10.84 -14.29 -7.77
CA SER A 276 -11.03 -14.96 -6.49
C SER A 276 -11.26 -13.96 -5.35
N ARG A 277 -12.14 -14.34 -4.43
CA ARG A 277 -12.35 -13.67 -3.15
C ARG A 277 -11.63 -14.37 -2.00
N VAL A 278 -11.11 -15.56 -2.25
CA VAL A 278 -10.25 -16.28 -1.30
C VAL A 278 -8.83 -15.76 -1.50
N LEU A 279 -8.25 -15.17 -0.47
CA LEU A 279 -6.91 -14.60 -0.52
C LEU A 279 -5.91 -15.49 0.21
N GLY A 280 -4.65 -15.40 -0.18
CA GLY A 280 -3.55 -16.16 0.38
C GLY A 280 -2.99 -15.53 1.65
N VAL A 281 -1.68 -15.27 1.65
CA VAL A 281 -0.95 -14.66 2.75
C VAL A 281 -0.53 -13.23 2.41
N THR A 282 -0.21 -12.47 3.44
CA THR A 282 0.28 -11.11 3.27
C THR A 282 1.66 -11.09 2.61
N GLU A 283 1.83 -10.22 1.64
CA GLU A 283 3.11 -9.83 1.08
C GLU A 283 3.31 -8.35 1.31
N MET A 284 4.49 -7.95 1.78
CA MET A 284 4.89 -6.56 1.87
C MET A 284 5.75 -6.21 0.66
N LYS A 285 5.37 -5.17 -0.07
CA LYS A 285 6.07 -4.68 -1.25
C LYS A 285 6.61 -3.27 -1.05
N GLY A 286 7.63 -2.94 -1.82
CA GLY A 286 8.25 -1.63 -1.77
C GLY A 286 9.15 -1.42 -0.56
N SER A 287 9.37 -0.17 -0.23
CA SER A 287 10.11 0.33 0.92
C SER A 287 9.33 1.48 1.54
N TRP A 288 9.90 2.19 2.52
CA TRP A 288 9.17 3.23 3.25
C TRP A 288 9.99 4.51 3.41
N PHE A 289 9.39 5.55 3.91
CA PHE A 289 9.89 6.92 3.96
C PHE A 289 11.26 7.13 4.64
N ILE A 290 11.77 6.17 5.44
CA ILE A 290 13.09 6.24 6.08
C ILE A 290 14.10 5.23 5.50
N PHE A 291 13.80 4.60 4.37
CA PHE A 291 14.55 3.45 3.86
C PHE A 291 16.01 3.77 3.56
N ASP A 292 16.34 4.97 3.12
CA ASP A 292 17.72 5.40 2.88
C ASP A 292 18.57 5.48 4.15
N THR A 293 17.93 5.66 5.30
CA THR A 293 18.60 5.70 6.62
C THR A 293 18.50 4.38 7.38
N TYR A 294 17.54 3.52 7.02
CA TYR A 294 17.32 2.22 7.65
C TYR A 294 16.85 1.17 6.65
N ARG A 295 17.80 0.45 6.09
CA ARG A 295 17.50 -0.64 5.13
C ARG A 295 17.33 -1.95 5.84
N ALA A 296 16.09 -2.43 5.96
CA ALA A 296 15.81 -3.73 6.56
C ALA A 296 15.94 -4.89 5.55
N HIS A 297 15.80 -4.60 4.23
CA HIS A 297 15.74 -5.60 3.16
C HIS A 297 16.02 -4.95 1.79
N PRO A 298 16.25 -5.72 0.72
CA PRO A 298 16.19 -5.20 -0.64
C PRO A 298 14.81 -4.63 -0.99
N ASP A 299 14.73 -3.65 -1.91
CA ASP A 299 13.49 -2.99 -2.32
C ASP A 299 13.28 -2.94 -3.84
N TRP A 300 14.01 -3.78 -4.59
CA TRP A 300 13.78 -3.87 -6.03
C TRP A 300 12.41 -4.48 -6.37
N CYS A 301 11.86 -4.14 -7.53
CA CYS A 301 10.46 -4.36 -7.89
C CYS A 301 9.93 -5.79 -7.64
N ARG A 302 10.68 -6.82 -8.06
CA ARG A 302 10.25 -8.22 -7.93
C ARG A 302 10.72 -8.89 -6.64
N TRP A 303 11.38 -8.17 -5.73
CA TRP A 303 11.78 -8.77 -4.47
C TRP A 303 10.57 -9.10 -3.60
N ARG A 304 10.52 -10.33 -3.07
CA ARG A 304 9.50 -10.78 -2.13
C ARG A 304 10.08 -10.85 -0.72
N ALA A 305 9.42 -10.15 0.19
CA ALA A 305 9.85 -10.00 1.57
C ALA A 305 9.90 -11.34 2.31
N PRO A 306 10.83 -11.54 3.27
CA PRO A 306 10.71 -12.61 4.24
C PRO A 306 9.37 -12.55 4.99
N PHE A 307 8.94 -13.70 5.51
CA PHE A 307 7.66 -13.83 6.20
C PHE A 307 7.68 -13.21 7.61
N TRP A 308 8.09 -11.95 7.72
CA TRP A 308 8.19 -11.26 9.01
C TRP A 308 6.84 -10.86 9.60
N HIS A 309 5.89 -10.56 8.75
CA HIS A 309 4.55 -10.14 9.12
C HIS A 309 3.52 -11.19 8.68
N GLY A 310 3.95 -12.46 8.74
CA GLY A 310 3.23 -13.58 8.21
C GLY A 310 1.89 -13.80 8.85
N GLY A 311 0.87 -13.81 8.02
CA GLY A 311 -0.50 -14.12 8.35
C GLY A 311 -1.29 -14.30 7.07
N ARG A 312 -2.46 -14.89 7.15
CA ARG A 312 -3.41 -14.84 6.04
C ARG A 312 -3.86 -13.40 5.84
N VAL A 313 -4.10 -12.99 4.58
CA VAL A 313 -4.60 -11.65 4.30
C VAL A 313 -5.85 -11.34 5.14
N MET A 314 -6.79 -12.27 5.21
CA MET A 314 -8.05 -12.08 5.95
C MET A 314 -7.98 -12.36 7.45
N ASP A 315 -6.77 -12.49 8.01
CA ASP A 315 -6.62 -12.59 9.47
C ASP A 315 -6.89 -11.22 10.12
N ALA A 316 -7.86 -11.19 11.03
CA ALA A 316 -8.22 -9.97 11.78
C ALA A 316 -7.07 -9.45 12.67
N HIS A 317 -6.07 -10.28 12.94
CA HIS A 317 -4.87 -9.94 13.70
C HIS A 317 -3.64 -9.73 12.81
N SER A 318 -3.83 -9.61 11.48
CA SER A 318 -2.73 -9.31 10.58
C SER A 318 -2.01 -8.01 10.99
N HIS A 319 -0.72 -7.95 10.69
CA HIS A 319 0.14 -6.87 11.15
C HIS A 319 -0.26 -5.50 10.56
N ALA A 320 -0.20 -4.46 11.39
CA ALA A 320 -0.28 -3.05 10.99
C ALA A 320 0.93 -2.31 11.55
N ASN A 321 1.43 -1.30 10.82
CA ASN A 321 2.60 -0.55 11.25
C ASN A 321 2.55 0.90 10.72
N TYR A 322 3.37 1.78 11.32
CA TYR A 322 3.46 3.21 11.02
C TYR A 322 3.88 3.54 9.58
N HIS A 323 4.42 2.59 8.85
CA HIS A 323 4.89 2.73 7.48
C HIS A 323 4.21 1.76 6.50
N LEU A 324 3.18 1.05 6.94
CA LEU A 324 2.56 -0.02 6.15
C LEU A 324 1.15 0.39 5.73
N GLY A 325 1.00 0.64 4.45
CA GLY A 325 -0.23 1.01 3.76
C GLY A 325 -0.62 -0.01 2.71
N PHE A 326 -1.26 0.43 1.63
CA PHE A 326 -1.69 -0.42 0.51
C PHE A 326 -2.07 0.43 -0.72
N ARG A 327 -2.23 -0.23 -1.84
CA ARG A 327 -2.95 0.25 -3.03
C ARG A 327 -3.87 -0.84 -3.56
N CYS A 328 -4.90 -0.45 -4.33
CA CYS A 328 -5.86 -1.40 -4.87
C CYS A 328 -5.60 -1.69 -6.35
N CYS A 329 -6.00 -2.89 -6.78
CA CYS A 329 -6.16 -3.27 -8.17
C CYS A 329 -7.64 -3.39 -8.55
N LYS A 330 -7.93 -3.29 -9.84
CA LYS A 330 -9.28 -3.48 -10.39
C LYS A 330 -9.18 -4.36 -11.62
N THR A 331 -9.97 -5.42 -11.68
CA THR A 331 -10.10 -6.22 -12.88
C THR A 331 -10.94 -5.45 -13.91
N VAL A 332 -10.45 -5.36 -15.15
CA VAL A 332 -11.12 -4.69 -16.27
C VAL A 332 -11.20 -5.68 -17.43
N GLY A 333 -12.27 -5.60 -18.25
CA GLY A 333 -12.50 -6.55 -19.35
C GLY A 333 -13.15 -7.88 -18.92
N THR A 334 -13.51 -8.71 -19.91
CA THR A 334 -14.29 -9.95 -19.72
C THR A 334 -13.43 -11.21 -19.56
N GLY A 335 -12.10 -11.08 -19.41
CA GLY A 335 -11.20 -12.23 -19.27
C GLY A 335 -10.15 -11.96 -18.20
N GLY A 336 -10.17 -12.73 -17.12
CA GLY A 336 -9.06 -12.78 -16.18
C GLY A 336 -7.74 -13.13 -16.86
N LEU A 337 -6.60 -12.84 -16.20
CA LEU A 337 -5.28 -13.26 -16.68
C LEU A 337 -5.28 -14.79 -16.93
N PRO A 338 -4.54 -15.28 -17.93
CA PRO A 338 -4.43 -16.72 -18.16
C PRO A 338 -3.95 -17.41 -16.87
N ALA A 339 -4.47 -18.62 -16.64
CA ALA A 339 -4.00 -19.45 -15.53
C ALA A 339 -2.48 -19.64 -15.64
N PRO A 340 -1.76 -19.76 -14.51
CA PRO A 340 -0.32 -20.03 -14.53
C PRO A 340 -0.07 -21.29 -15.36
N SER A 341 0.98 -21.25 -16.15
CA SER A 341 1.46 -22.45 -16.87
C SER A 341 1.86 -23.52 -15.86
N PRO A 342 1.60 -24.81 -16.14
CA PRO A 342 1.89 -25.93 -15.23
C PRO A 342 3.38 -26.07 -14.91
#